data_93b79f9cf814a881dbf65fd9987e2c30
#
_entry.id   93b79f9cf814a881dbf65fd9987e2c30
#
_cell.length_a   1.000
_cell.length_b   1.000
_cell.length_c   1.000
_cell.angle_alpha   90.00
_cell.angle_beta   90.00
_cell.angle_gamma   90.00
#
_symmetry.space_group_name_H-M   'P 1'
#
loop_
_entity.id
_entity.type
_entity.pdbx_description
1 polymer ?
#
loop_
_entity_poly.entity_id
_entity_poly.type
_entity_poly.pdbx_seq_one_letter_code
_entity_poly.pdbx_strand_id
1 'polypeptide(L)'
;MNRRITSGLIAACLIAVCSAAMAYAHCEIPCGIYNDELRIELIKEDIQTIEKSTSQIVELSKATPVNYNQLVRWIDNKEEHANKIQDVVTQYFLTQRVKPSDPKDEAAYAKYVRQLTLLHEMLVQAMKAKQTTDMEPVEKLKALTSEFYEVYFGQAEKEHVKEQHK
;
A
#
# COMPACT_ATOMS: atom_id res chain seq x y z
N MET A 1 40.32 -16.46 -35.92
CA MET A 1 39.75 -16.66 -34.57
C MET A 1 38.72 -17.79 -34.68
N ASN A 2 38.97 -18.91 -33.98
CA ASN A 2 38.20 -20.15 -34.17
C ASN A 2 36.74 -20.00 -33.78
N ARG A 3 35.81 -20.27 -34.73
CA ARG A 3 34.32 -20.22 -34.54
C ARG A 3 33.87 -20.93 -33.26
N ARG A 4 34.59 -21.98 -32.83
CA ARG A 4 34.25 -22.74 -31.62
C ARG A 4 34.59 -21.97 -30.33
N ILE A 5 35.64 -21.15 -30.34
CA ILE A 5 36.02 -20.31 -29.18
C ILE A 5 35.05 -19.13 -29.01
N THR A 6 34.63 -18.51 -30.12
CA THR A 6 33.63 -17.42 -30.08
C THR A 6 32.26 -17.91 -29.63
N SER A 7 31.82 -19.10 -30.08
CA SER A 7 30.53 -19.68 -29.62
C SER A 7 30.59 -20.03 -28.11
N GLY A 8 31.71 -20.54 -27.62
CA GLY A 8 31.88 -20.84 -26.19
C GLY A 8 31.84 -19.58 -25.31
N LEU A 9 32.46 -18.48 -25.75
CA LEU A 9 32.45 -17.20 -25.05
C LEU A 9 31.05 -16.57 -25.00
N ILE A 10 30.29 -16.63 -26.11
CA ILE A 10 28.93 -16.13 -26.16
C ILE A 10 28.04 -16.95 -25.22
N ALA A 11 28.14 -18.26 -25.20
CA ALA A 11 27.38 -19.11 -24.29
C ALA A 11 27.70 -18.84 -22.82
N ALA A 12 28.99 -18.64 -22.47
CA ALA A 12 29.42 -18.31 -21.11
C ALA A 12 28.88 -16.92 -20.65
N CYS A 13 28.89 -15.91 -21.54
CA CYS A 13 28.30 -14.60 -21.26
C CYS A 13 26.79 -14.66 -21.07
N LEU A 14 26.08 -15.44 -21.87
CA LEU A 14 24.63 -15.62 -21.73
C LEU A 14 24.28 -16.28 -20.38
N ILE A 15 25.03 -17.30 -19.96
CA ILE A 15 24.82 -17.97 -18.67
C ILE A 15 25.12 -17.00 -17.51
N ALA A 16 26.16 -16.20 -17.61
CA ALA A 16 26.50 -15.20 -16.59
C ALA A 16 25.43 -14.10 -16.45
N VAL A 17 24.86 -13.64 -17.57
CA VAL A 17 23.78 -12.64 -17.57
C VAL A 17 22.48 -13.23 -16.99
N CYS A 18 22.14 -14.47 -17.33
CA CYS A 18 20.95 -15.15 -16.79
C CYS A 18 21.08 -15.43 -15.29
N SER A 19 22.29 -15.77 -14.80
CA SER A 19 22.50 -16.00 -13.35
C SER A 19 22.47 -14.70 -12.55
N ALA A 20 22.92 -13.56 -13.11
CA ALA A 20 22.82 -12.26 -12.47
C ALA A 20 21.37 -11.78 -12.32
N ALA A 21 20.48 -12.08 -13.30
CA ALA A 21 19.07 -11.74 -13.23
C ALA A 21 18.31 -12.48 -12.10
N MET A 22 18.75 -13.67 -11.71
CA MET A 22 18.14 -14.43 -10.61
C MET A 22 18.56 -13.94 -9.22
N ALA A 23 19.62 -13.14 -9.10
CA ALA A 23 20.09 -12.60 -7.81
C ALA A 23 19.23 -11.47 -7.23
N TYR A 24 18.30 -10.88 -8.02
CA TYR A 24 17.41 -9.81 -7.58
C TYR A 24 16.08 -10.30 -6.94
N ALA A 25 15.92 -11.62 -6.79
CA ALA A 25 14.62 -12.21 -6.44
C ALA A 25 14.40 -12.47 -4.94
N HIS A 26 15.17 -11.87 -4.01
CA HIS A 26 15.26 -12.50 -2.69
C HIS A 26 14.60 -11.80 -1.50
N CYS A 27 14.16 -10.54 -1.58
CA CYS A 27 13.54 -9.88 -0.43
C CYS A 27 12.46 -8.87 -0.82
N GLU A 28 11.34 -8.95 -0.13
CA GLU A 28 10.34 -7.88 -0.09
C GLU A 28 10.91 -6.70 0.70
N ILE A 29 10.94 -5.50 0.11
CA ILE A 29 11.38 -4.30 0.82
C ILE A 29 10.22 -3.81 1.72
N PRO A 30 10.46 -3.48 3.00
CA PRO A 30 11.73 -3.13 3.67
C PRO A 30 12.41 -4.23 4.50
N CYS A 31 12.48 -5.43 4.10
CA CYS A 31 13.10 -6.58 4.75
C CYS A 31 13.82 -6.30 6.09
N GLY A 32 13.10 -6.39 7.21
CA GLY A 32 13.66 -6.22 8.56
C GLY A 32 13.84 -4.77 9.04
N ILE A 33 13.64 -3.77 8.20
CA ILE A 33 13.71 -2.34 8.59
C ILE A 33 12.29 -1.78 8.56
N TYR A 34 11.56 -1.95 9.67
CA TYR A 34 10.15 -1.59 9.74
C TYR A 34 9.92 -0.27 10.47
N ASN A 35 8.95 0.51 9.97
CA ASN A 35 8.35 1.65 10.65
C ASN A 35 6.84 1.61 10.41
N ASP A 36 6.14 0.89 11.28
CA ASP A 36 4.72 0.60 11.11
C ASP A 36 3.86 1.86 11.24
N GLU A 37 4.22 2.75 12.15
CA GLU A 37 3.52 4.03 12.35
C GLU A 37 3.63 4.92 11.12
N LEU A 38 4.84 5.10 10.57
CA LEU A 38 5.05 5.84 9.33
C LEU A 38 4.19 5.30 8.19
N ARG A 39 4.03 3.97 8.09
CA ARG A 39 3.20 3.37 7.03
C ARG A 39 1.72 3.73 7.18
N ILE A 40 1.23 3.80 8.41
CA ILE A 40 -0.15 4.23 8.66
C ILE A 40 -0.32 5.73 8.38
N GLU A 41 0.66 6.56 8.74
CA GLU A 41 0.61 7.99 8.40
C GLU A 41 0.62 8.22 6.87
N LEU A 42 1.41 7.45 6.11
CA LEU A 42 1.37 7.50 4.65
C LEU A 42 0.00 7.10 4.09
N ILE A 43 -0.65 6.06 4.64
CA ILE A 43 -2.02 5.71 4.25
C ILE A 43 -2.98 6.87 4.52
N LYS A 44 -2.87 7.56 5.66
CA LYS A 44 -3.73 8.71 5.99
C LYS A 44 -3.51 9.87 5.01
N GLU A 45 -2.26 10.15 4.65
CA GLU A 45 -1.90 11.17 3.65
C GLU A 45 -2.48 10.81 2.28
N ASP A 46 -2.37 9.55 1.86
CA ASP A 46 -2.96 9.05 0.62
C ASP A 46 -4.49 9.22 0.62
N ILE A 47 -5.16 8.90 1.73
CA ILE A 47 -6.62 9.09 1.88
C ILE A 47 -7.01 10.57 1.73
N GLN A 48 -6.28 11.49 2.37
CA GLN A 48 -6.53 12.93 2.26
C GLN A 48 -6.33 13.41 0.80
N THR A 49 -5.35 12.84 0.11
CA THR A 49 -5.09 13.18 -1.30
C THR A 49 -6.20 12.67 -2.20
N ILE A 50 -6.73 11.47 -1.96
CA ILE A 50 -7.91 10.93 -2.68
C ILE A 50 -9.13 11.82 -2.44
N GLU A 51 -9.39 12.23 -1.20
CA GLU A 51 -10.47 13.14 -0.82
C GLU A 51 -10.41 14.46 -1.59
N LYS A 52 -9.23 15.10 -1.57
CA LYS A 52 -8.98 16.33 -2.30
C LYS A 52 -9.17 16.15 -3.81
N SER A 53 -8.61 15.08 -4.38
CA SER A 53 -8.72 14.77 -5.80
C SER A 53 -10.19 14.57 -6.21
N THR A 54 -10.95 13.83 -5.43
CA THR A 54 -12.38 13.59 -5.64
C THR A 54 -13.16 14.91 -5.66
N SER A 55 -12.91 15.79 -4.69
CA SER A 55 -13.54 17.13 -4.63
C SER A 55 -13.19 17.98 -5.86
N GLN A 56 -11.92 17.99 -6.28
CA GLN A 56 -11.47 18.73 -7.45
C GLN A 56 -12.05 18.19 -8.77
N ILE A 57 -12.20 16.87 -8.90
CA ILE A 57 -12.85 16.24 -10.06
C ILE A 57 -14.30 16.71 -10.15
N VAL A 58 -15.05 16.69 -9.05
CA VAL A 58 -16.44 17.14 -9.00
C VAL A 58 -16.57 18.62 -9.34
N GLU A 59 -15.70 19.47 -8.83
CA GLU A 59 -15.67 20.90 -9.10
C GLU A 59 -15.36 21.20 -10.56
N LEU A 60 -14.26 20.65 -11.09
CA LEU A 60 -13.79 20.89 -12.45
C LEU A 60 -14.77 20.35 -13.50
N SER A 61 -15.49 19.28 -13.21
CA SER A 61 -16.48 18.72 -14.13
C SER A 61 -17.69 19.62 -14.35
N LYS A 62 -17.96 20.58 -13.43
CA LYS A 62 -19.05 21.57 -13.53
C LYS A 62 -18.65 22.86 -14.24
N ALA A 63 -17.34 23.09 -14.46
CA ALA A 63 -16.83 24.30 -15.07
C ALA A 63 -17.21 24.39 -16.55
N THR A 64 -17.44 25.62 -17.04
CA THR A 64 -17.73 25.88 -18.46
C THR A 64 -16.82 27.00 -18.98
N PRO A 65 -15.87 26.74 -19.88
CA PRO A 65 -15.52 25.42 -20.44
C PRO A 65 -14.81 24.51 -19.41
N VAL A 66 -14.92 23.19 -19.59
CA VAL A 66 -14.20 22.22 -18.74
C VAL A 66 -12.70 22.27 -19.02
N ASN A 67 -11.90 22.36 -17.98
CA ASN A 67 -10.44 22.23 -18.08
C ASN A 67 -10.03 20.75 -18.04
N TYR A 68 -10.09 20.06 -19.19
CA TYR A 68 -9.80 18.64 -19.29
C TYR A 68 -8.38 18.28 -18.86
N ASN A 69 -7.39 19.17 -19.06
CA ASN A 69 -6.02 18.90 -18.62
C ASN A 69 -5.93 18.76 -17.08
N GLN A 70 -6.57 19.67 -16.34
CA GLN A 70 -6.60 19.59 -14.89
C GLN A 70 -7.48 18.43 -14.39
N LEU A 71 -8.60 18.18 -15.08
CA LEU A 71 -9.49 17.07 -14.72
C LEU A 71 -8.76 15.71 -14.78
N VAL A 72 -8.06 15.44 -15.89
CA VAL A 72 -7.29 14.21 -16.07
C VAL A 72 -6.21 14.08 -14.98
N ARG A 73 -5.47 15.14 -14.67
CA ARG A 73 -4.44 15.11 -13.63
C ARG A 73 -4.98 14.78 -12.25
N TRP A 74 -6.18 15.26 -11.89
CA TRP A 74 -6.80 14.91 -10.62
C TRP A 74 -7.34 13.47 -10.61
N ILE A 75 -7.82 12.97 -11.76
CA ILE A 75 -8.20 11.57 -11.90
C ILE A 75 -6.99 10.67 -11.69
N ASP A 76 -5.88 10.92 -12.40
CA ASP A 76 -4.64 10.16 -12.27
C ASP A 76 -4.09 10.19 -10.84
N ASN A 77 -4.11 11.37 -10.21
CA ASN A 77 -3.67 11.52 -8.82
C ASN A 77 -4.53 10.69 -7.84
N LYS A 78 -5.85 10.66 -8.04
CA LYS A 78 -6.77 9.81 -7.25
C LYS A 78 -6.43 8.32 -7.41
N GLU A 79 -6.22 7.87 -8.64
CA GLU A 79 -5.85 6.48 -8.95
C GLU A 79 -4.52 6.09 -8.32
N GLU A 80 -3.50 6.94 -8.46
CA GLU A 80 -2.16 6.68 -7.94
C GLU A 80 -2.17 6.53 -6.41
N HIS A 81 -2.84 7.43 -5.68
CA HIS A 81 -2.89 7.38 -4.23
C HIS A 81 -3.73 6.21 -3.71
N ALA A 82 -4.77 5.80 -4.41
CA ALA A 82 -5.49 4.56 -4.10
C ALA A 82 -4.62 3.31 -4.32
N ASN A 83 -3.78 3.29 -5.35
CA ASN A 83 -2.80 2.22 -5.56
C ASN A 83 -1.75 2.18 -4.43
N LYS A 84 -1.24 3.33 -3.99
CA LYS A 84 -0.28 3.41 -2.86
C LYS A 84 -0.85 2.79 -1.58
N ILE A 85 -2.11 3.07 -1.26
CA ILE A 85 -2.79 2.41 -0.13
C ILE A 85 -2.79 0.88 -0.33
N GLN A 86 -3.19 0.40 -1.51
CA GLN A 86 -3.22 -1.03 -1.80
C GLN A 86 -1.83 -1.66 -1.69
N ASP A 87 -0.78 -0.99 -2.15
CA ASP A 87 0.60 -1.47 -2.07
C ASP A 87 1.08 -1.55 -0.60
N VAL A 88 0.85 -0.52 0.21
CA VAL A 88 1.21 -0.55 1.63
C VAL A 88 0.46 -1.66 2.37
N VAL A 89 -0.84 -1.81 2.11
CA VAL A 89 -1.65 -2.85 2.75
C VAL A 89 -1.17 -4.24 2.36
N THR A 90 -0.90 -4.50 1.07
CA THR A 90 -0.54 -5.83 0.58
C THR A 90 0.93 -6.17 0.86
N GLN A 91 1.84 -5.30 0.40
CA GLN A 91 3.27 -5.61 0.43
C GLN A 91 3.89 -5.42 1.82
N TYR A 92 3.40 -4.43 2.58
CA TYR A 92 3.95 -4.16 3.89
C TYR A 92 3.19 -4.92 4.99
N PHE A 93 1.89 -4.63 5.19
CA PHE A 93 1.16 -5.22 6.32
C PHE A 93 0.84 -6.70 6.11
N LEU A 94 0.14 -7.08 5.05
CA LEU A 94 -0.28 -8.46 4.83
C LEU A 94 0.89 -9.42 4.62
N THR A 95 1.90 -9.00 3.85
CA THR A 95 3.04 -9.87 3.50
C THR A 95 4.07 -9.97 4.63
N GLN A 96 4.35 -8.86 5.34
CA GLN A 96 5.51 -8.80 6.23
C GLN A 96 5.16 -8.61 7.70
N ARG A 97 4.07 -7.92 8.06
CA ARG A 97 3.82 -7.50 9.44
C ARG A 97 2.75 -8.28 10.16
N VAL A 98 1.63 -8.59 9.51
CA VAL A 98 0.57 -9.41 10.11
C VAL A 98 0.94 -10.88 10.00
N LYS A 99 1.24 -11.50 11.14
CA LYS A 99 1.70 -12.91 11.19
C LYS A 99 0.55 -13.84 11.52
N PRO A 100 0.49 -15.03 10.89
CA PRO A 100 -0.46 -16.07 11.25
C PRO A 100 -0.37 -16.42 12.75
N SER A 101 -1.52 -16.64 13.37
CA SER A 101 -1.64 -17.05 14.78
C SER A 101 -2.23 -18.46 14.89
N ASP A 102 -1.88 -19.18 15.95
CA ASP A 102 -2.44 -20.53 16.23
C ASP A 102 -3.93 -20.38 16.62
N PRO A 103 -4.86 -21.08 15.94
CA PRO A 103 -6.28 -21.09 16.31
C PRO A 103 -6.57 -21.54 17.75
N LYS A 104 -5.64 -22.23 18.41
CA LYS A 104 -5.77 -22.63 19.81
C LYS A 104 -5.59 -21.47 20.79
N ASP A 105 -4.89 -20.42 20.40
CA ASP A 105 -4.83 -19.15 21.12
C ASP A 105 -5.96 -18.25 20.63
N GLU A 106 -7.13 -18.40 21.24
CA GLU A 106 -8.35 -17.72 20.82
C GLU A 106 -8.18 -16.19 20.73
N ALA A 107 -7.49 -15.58 21.69
CA ALA A 107 -7.31 -14.12 21.73
C ALA A 107 -6.37 -13.63 20.62
N ALA A 108 -5.22 -14.26 20.46
CA ALA A 108 -4.27 -13.93 19.41
C ALA A 108 -4.85 -14.21 18.02
N TYR A 109 -5.61 -15.31 17.86
CA TYR A 109 -6.27 -15.66 16.62
C TYR A 109 -7.38 -14.67 16.26
N ALA A 110 -8.19 -14.23 17.22
CA ALA A 110 -9.22 -13.22 17.00
C ALA A 110 -8.61 -11.88 16.56
N LYS A 111 -7.51 -11.45 17.20
CA LYS A 111 -6.74 -10.27 16.77
C LYS A 111 -6.24 -10.41 15.34
N TYR A 112 -5.62 -11.52 15.00
CA TYR A 112 -5.12 -11.82 13.66
C TYR A 112 -6.24 -11.75 12.61
N VAL A 113 -7.36 -12.41 12.84
CA VAL A 113 -8.52 -12.37 11.93
C VAL A 113 -9.07 -10.96 11.79
N ARG A 114 -9.16 -10.18 12.88
CA ARG A 114 -9.62 -8.79 12.79
C ARG A 114 -8.67 -7.92 11.96
N GLN A 115 -7.37 -8.06 12.13
CA GLN A 115 -6.37 -7.37 11.32
C GLN A 115 -6.52 -7.69 9.83
N LEU A 116 -6.67 -8.98 9.48
CA LEU A 116 -6.88 -9.41 8.08
C LEU A 116 -8.16 -8.81 7.49
N THR A 117 -9.26 -8.84 8.25
CA THR A 117 -10.55 -8.30 7.81
C THR A 117 -10.46 -6.81 7.52
N LEU A 118 -9.88 -6.03 8.44
CA LEU A 118 -9.71 -4.58 8.29
C LEU A 118 -8.85 -4.24 7.06
N LEU A 119 -7.72 -4.92 6.90
CA LEU A 119 -6.84 -4.71 5.75
C LEU A 119 -7.52 -5.07 4.43
N HIS A 120 -8.27 -6.17 4.38
CA HIS A 120 -9.04 -6.54 3.18
C HIS A 120 -10.13 -5.50 2.87
N GLU A 121 -10.87 -5.03 3.88
CA GLU A 121 -11.87 -3.99 3.70
C GLU A 121 -11.24 -2.68 3.17
N MET A 122 -10.05 -2.30 3.66
CA MET A 122 -9.29 -1.16 3.13
C MET A 122 -8.97 -1.33 1.63
N LEU A 123 -8.52 -2.51 1.20
CA LEU A 123 -8.28 -2.80 -0.23
C LEU A 123 -9.54 -2.62 -1.07
N VAL A 124 -10.69 -3.10 -0.57
CA VAL A 124 -11.98 -2.97 -1.24
C VAL A 124 -12.42 -1.50 -1.33
N GLN A 125 -12.25 -0.72 -0.25
CA GLN A 125 -12.61 0.71 -0.29
C GLN A 125 -11.66 1.53 -1.17
N ALA A 126 -10.36 1.24 -1.19
CA ALA A 126 -9.41 1.85 -2.11
C ALA A 126 -9.79 1.58 -3.57
N MET A 127 -10.19 0.35 -3.90
CA MET A 127 -10.72 0.00 -5.23
C MET A 127 -11.99 0.81 -5.55
N LYS A 128 -12.95 0.89 -4.63
CA LYS A 128 -14.19 1.66 -4.82
C LYS A 128 -13.91 3.15 -5.01
N ALA A 129 -12.98 3.74 -4.26
CA ALA A 129 -12.58 5.13 -4.41
C ALA A 129 -12.08 5.46 -5.82
N LYS A 130 -11.45 4.50 -6.53
CA LYS A 130 -11.10 4.68 -7.94
C LYS A 130 -12.33 4.78 -8.85
N GLN A 131 -13.38 4.03 -8.56
CA GLN A 131 -14.53 3.82 -9.45
C GLN A 131 -15.62 4.89 -9.33
N THR A 132 -15.56 5.77 -8.33
CA THR A 132 -16.60 6.77 -8.08
C THR A 132 -16.00 8.12 -7.66
N THR A 133 -16.86 9.15 -7.68
CA THR A 133 -16.61 10.44 -7.03
C THR A 133 -17.42 10.62 -5.74
N ASP A 134 -18.06 9.56 -5.24
CA ASP A 134 -18.71 9.58 -3.93
C ASP A 134 -17.66 9.57 -2.81
N MET A 135 -17.95 10.28 -1.73
CA MET A 135 -17.06 10.35 -0.58
C MET A 135 -17.17 9.14 0.36
N GLU A 136 -18.20 8.31 0.22
CA GLU A 136 -18.42 7.16 1.11
C GLU A 136 -17.20 6.21 1.21
N PRO A 137 -16.53 5.81 0.11
CA PRO A 137 -15.33 4.97 0.19
C PRO A 137 -14.18 5.64 0.95
N VAL A 138 -14.03 6.96 0.82
CA VAL A 138 -12.99 7.75 1.50
C VAL A 138 -13.25 7.78 3.01
N GLU A 139 -14.48 8.05 3.43
CA GLU A 139 -14.86 8.05 4.84
C GLU A 139 -14.70 6.66 5.48
N LYS A 140 -15.02 5.59 4.74
CA LYS A 140 -14.76 4.22 5.17
C LYS A 140 -13.26 3.92 5.30
N LEU A 141 -12.44 4.39 4.38
CA LEU A 141 -10.98 4.24 4.49
C LEU A 141 -10.44 4.92 5.75
N LYS A 142 -10.89 6.13 6.08
CA LYS A 142 -10.52 6.83 7.32
C LYS A 142 -10.88 6.00 8.55
N ALA A 143 -12.12 5.51 8.62
CA ALA A 143 -12.60 4.72 9.75
C ALA A 143 -11.83 3.40 9.90
N LEU A 144 -11.64 2.65 8.80
CA LEU A 144 -10.92 1.38 8.78
C LEU A 144 -9.44 1.55 9.17
N THR A 145 -8.79 2.62 8.69
CA THR A 145 -7.40 2.92 9.04
C THR A 145 -7.26 3.24 10.53
N SER A 146 -8.20 4.00 11.09
CA SER A 146 -8.22 4.31 12.53
C SER A 146 -8.44 3.04 13.36
N GLU A 147 -9.37 2.18 12.97
CA GLU A 147 -9.64 0.94 13.67
C GLU A 147 -8.47 -0.05 13.54
N PHE A 148 -7.86 -0.14 12.36
CA PHE A 148 -6.66 -0.97 12.17
C PHE A 148 -5.53 -0.50 13.08
N TYR A 149 -5.29 0.80 13.20
CA TYR A 149 -4.30 1.35 14.13
C TYR A 149 -4.55 0.89 15.57
N GLU A 150 -5.81 0.98 16.04
CA GLU A 150 -6.21 0.55 17.38
C GLU A 150 -5.97 -0.96 17.62
N VAL A 151 -6.37 -1.78 16.66
CA VAL A 151 -6.23 -3.25 16.75
C VAL A 151 -4.77 -3.68 16.63
N TYR A 152 -3.99 -2.97 15.81
CA TYR A 152 -2.60 -3.31 15.53
C TYR A 152 -1.69 -2.96 16.71
N PHE A 153 -1.69 -1.71 17.16
CA PHE A 153 -0.83 -1.25 18.26
C PHE A 153 -1.38 -1.54 19.65
N GLY A 154 -2.70 -1.66 19.81
CA GLY A 154 -3.34 -1.84 21.13
C GLY A 154 -3.38 -0.56 21.96
N GLN A 155 -3.94 -0.65 23.18
CA GLN A 155 -4.07 0.53 24.06
C GLN A 155 -2.76 0.89 24.78
N ALA A 156 -1.86 -0.05 25.00
CA ALA A 156 -0.64 0.15 25.79
C ALA A 156 0.43 0.99 25.05
N GLU A 157 0.45 0.98 23.72
CA GLU A 157 1.47 1.68 22.93
C GLU A 157 1.12 3.15 22.69
N LYS A 158 -0.14 3.54 22.89
CA LYS A 158 -0.59 4.95 22.77
C LYS A 158 0.09 5.91 23.77
N GLU A 159 0.55 5.40 24.92
CA GLU A 159 1.22 6.22 25.91
C GLU A 159 2.69 6.51 25.55
N HIS A 160 3.39 5.54 24.96
CA HIS A 160 4.78 5.73 24.54
C HIS A 160 4.96 6.70 23.36
N VAL A 161 4.03 6.71 22.41
CA VAL A 161 4.09 7.61 21.24
C VAL A 161 3.83 9.07 21.63
N LYS A 162 2.97 9.33 22.61
CA LYS A 162 2.74 10.69 23.12
C LYS A 162 3.92 11.28 23.89
N GLU A 163 4.81 10.45 24.41
CA GLU A 163 6.01 10.91 25.14
C GLU A 163 7.17 11.26 24.20
N GLN A 164 7.24 10.67 23.01
CA GLN A 164 8.32 10.94 22.04
C GLN A 164 8.11 12.20 21.19
N HIS A 165 6.91 12.77 21.19
CA HIS A 165 6.55 14.00 20.46
C HIS A 165 6.32 15.21 21.37
N LYS A 166 6.79 15.17 22.62
CA LYS A 166 6.91 16.32 23.52
C LYS A 166 8.36 16.78 23.61
#